data_5304576d6413c522157845eb1a15f3ce
#
_entry.id   5304576d6413c522157845eb1a15f3ce
#
_cell.length_a   1.000
_cell.length_b   1.000
_cell.length_c   1.000
_cell.angle_alpha   90.00
_cell.angle_beta   90.00
_cell.angle_gamma   90.00
#
_symmetry.space_group_name_H-M   'P 1'
#
loop_
_entity.id
_entity.type
_entity.pdbx_description
1 polymer ?
#
loop_
_entity_poly.entity_id
_entity_poly.type
_entity_poly.pdbx_seq_one_letter_code
_entity_poly.pdbx_strand_id
1 'polypeptide(L)'
;MSQTEAVATKAWTEGRMIYVELTDQRVIGFPAHRFHRLQEASEAALAEVRLEVGGTALRWESLDEDISVEGVVAGRFQLPPSQD
;
A
#
# COMPACT_ATOMS: atom_id res chain seq x y z
N MET A 1 -13.38 -24.32 -3.27
CA MET A 1 -12.56 -23.53 -2.36
C MET A 1 -12.71 -22.07 -2.65
N SER A 2 -13.16 -21.35 -1.70
CA SER A 2 -13.38 -19.92 -1.93
C SER A 2 -12.06 -19.16 -1.89
N GLN A 3 -11.98 -18.15 -2.71
CA GLN A 3 -10.91 -17.20 -2.67
C GLN A 3 -11.13 -16.25 -1.52
N THR A 4 -10.11 -16.07 -0.71
CA THR A 4 -10.19 -15.10 0.36
C THR A 4 -9.46 -13.85 -0.09
N GLU A 5 -10.18 -12.75 -0.14
CA GLU A 5 -9.60 -11.47 -0.48
C GLU A 5 -8.62 -11.07 0.61
N ALA A 6 -7.50 -10.48 0.22
CA ALA A 6 -6.52 -10.00 1.19
C ALA A 6 -7.10 -8.78 1.91
N VAL A 7 -7.09 -8.83 3.23
CA VAL A 7 -7.66 -7.78 4.07
C VAL A 7 -6.59 -7.34 5.06
N ALA A 8 -6.39 -6.02 5.17
CA ALA A 8 -5.42 -5.45 6.08
C ALA A 8 -6.11 -4.96 7.35
N THR A 9 -5.42 -5.08 8.47
CA THR A 9 -5.88 -4.57 9.75
C THR A 9 -5.15 -3.31 10.15
N LYS A 10 -3.98 -3.04 9.54
CA LYS A 10 -3.18 -1.84 9.81
C LYS A 10 -2.46 -1.43 8.55
N ALA A 11 -2.21 -0.12 8.43
CA ALA A 11 -1.34 0.42 7.39
C ALA A 11 -0.52 1.54 8.02
N TRP A 12 0.76 1.61 7.67
CA TRP A 12 1.64 2.66 8.20
C TRP A 12 2.81 2.83 7.26
N THR A 13 3.62 3.84 7.53
CA THR A 13 4.81 4.09 6.71
C THR A 13 6.03 4.28 7.60
N GLU A 14 7.19 4.00 7.03
CA GLU A 14 8.48 4.33 7.61
C GLU A 14 9.32 4.90 6.49
N GLY A 15 9.58 6.21 6.55
CA GLY A 15 10.26 6.88 5.46
C GLY A 15 9.44 6.75 4.18
N ARG A 16 10.03 6.12 3.18
CA ARG A 16 9.36 5.95 1.89
C ARG A 16 8.83 4.54 1.68
N MET A 17 8.77 3.74 2.73
CA MET A 17 8.20 2.40 2.68
C MET A 17 6.79 2.42 3.24
N ILE A 18 5.89 1.74 2.57
CA ILE A 18 4.51 1.58 3.01
C ILE A 18 4.33 0.12 3.45
N TYR A 19 3.68 -0.06 4.59
CA TYR A 19 3.46 -1.41 5.15
C TYR A 19 1.99 -1.63 5.43
N VAL A 20 1.57 -2.87 5.25
CA VAL A 20 0.25 -3.31 5.68
C VAL A 20 0.40 -4.59 6.49
N GLU A 21 -0.38 -4.72 7.54
CA GLU A 21 -0.49 -5.97 8.27
C GLU A 21 -1.82 -6.61 7.90
N LEU A 22 -1.77 -7.87 7.53
CA LEU A 22 -2.95 -8.60 7.07
C LEU A 22 -3.63 -9.30 8.23
N THR A 23 -4.85 -9.79 7.98
CA THR A 23 -5.60 -10.49 9.02
C THR A 23 -4.91 -11.74 9.52
N ASP A 24 -4.01 -12.33 8.72
CA ASP A 24 -3.24 -13.50 9.14
C ASP A 24 -1.91 -13.10 9.77
N GLN A 25 -1.74 -11.80 10.08
CA GLN A 25 -0.59 -11.24 10.79
C GLN A 25 0.69 -11.16 9.96
N ARG A 26 0.63 -11.48 8.67
CA ARG A 26 1.77 -11.19 7.81
C ARG A 26 1.87 -9.70 7.55
N VAL A 27 3.09 -9.20 7.41
CA VAL A 27 3.34 -7.81 7.08
C VAL A 27 3.95 -7.75 5.68
N ILE A 28 3.35 -6.93 4.83
CA ILE A 28 3.83 -6.74 3.46
C ILE A 28 4.29 -5.29 3.35
N GLY A 29 5.48 -5.08 2.81
CA GLY A 29 6.00 -3.73 2.60
C GLY A 29 6.34 -3.49 1.15
N PHE A 30 6.21 -2.24 0.72
CA PHE A 30 6.60 -1.87 -0.64
C PHE A 30 7.04 -0.41 -0.65
N PRO A 31 7.97 -0.07 -1.57
CA PRO A 31 8.45 1.31 -1.63
C PRO A 31 7.51 2.19 -2.44
N ALA A 32 7.46 3.45 -2.06
CA ALA A 32 6.59 4.43 -2.72
C ALA A 32 6.89 4.55 -4.21
N HIS A 33 8.14 4.37 -4.62
CA HIS A 33 8.51 4.57 -6.02
C HIS A 33 7.91 3.53 -6.97
N ARG A 34 7.19 2.52 -6.45
CA ARG A 34 6.52 1.55 -7.33
C ARG A 34 5.17 2.06 -7.82
N PHE A 35 4.73 3.26 -7.41
CA PHE A 35 3.46 3.85 -7.84
C PHE A 35 3.70 5.29 -8.24
N HIS A 36 3.07 5.71 -9.35
CA HIS A 36 3.30 7.04 -9.92
C HIS A 36 3.04 8.16 -8.93
N ARG A 37 1.89 8.14 -8.29
CA ARG A 37 1.53 9.25 -7.40
C ARG A 37 2.30 9.23 -6.10
N LEU A 38 2.69 8.04 -5.65
CA LEU A 38 3.42 7.93 -4.40
C LEU A 38 4.88 8.30 -4.55
N GLN A 39 5.47 8.05 -5.74
CA GLN A 39 6.90 8.31 -5.90
C GLN A 39 7.22 9.81 -5.79
N GLU A 40 6.26 10.67 -6.07
CA GLU A 40 6.49 12.12 -6.00
C GLU A 40 6.00 12.73 -4.70
N ALA A 41 5.42 11.94 -3.83
CA ALA A 41 4.85 12.43 -2.59
C ALA A 41 5.93 12.59 -1.51
N SER A 42 5.72 13.54 -0.62
CA SER A 42 6.60 13.69 0.54
C SER A 42 6.37 12.56 1.53
N GLU A 43 7.33 12.35 2.42
CA GLU A 43 7.14 11.35 3.46
C GLU A 43 5.94 11.68 4.35
N ALA A 44 5.72 12.98 4.61
CA ALA A 44 4.57 13.38 5.40
C ALA A 44 3.26 13.01 4.71
N ALA A 45 3.19 13.20 3.39
CA ALA A 45 1.99 12.82 2.64
C ALA A 45 1.81 11.30 2.62
N LEU A 46 2.91 10.55 2.47
CA LEU A 46 2.84 9.10 2.50
C LEU A 46 2.33 8.58 3.85
N ALA A 47 2.69 9.26 4.93
CA ALA A 47 2.29 8.84 6.27
C ALA A 47 0.79 9.00 6.51
N GLU A 48 0.08 9.70 5.63
CA GLU A 48 -1.37 9.88 5.76
C GLU A 48 -2.17 8.67 5.25
N VAL A 49 -1.50 7.59 4.90
CA VAL A 49 -2.17 6.39 4.43
C VAL A 49 -3.21 5.90 5.43
N ARG A 50 -4.35 5.45 4.92
CA ARG A 50 -5.36 4.84 5.77
C ARG A 50 -6.05 3.70 5.03
N LEU A 51 -6.69 2.84 5.81
CA LEU A 51 -7.44 1.72 5.25
C LEU A 51 -8.85 2.18 4.93
N GLU A 52 -9.38 1.69 3.81
CA GLU A 52 -10.73 1.95 3.36
C GLU A 52 -11.35 0.63 2.91
N VAL A 53 -12.67 0.64 2.73
CA VAL A 53 -13.41 -0.48 2.18
C VAL A 53 -13.12 -1.76 2.99
N GLY A 54 -13.25 -1.64 4.33
CA GLY A 54 -13.11 -2.81 5.19
C GLY A 54 -11.72 -3.43 5.18
N GLY A 55 -10.69 -2.63 4.91
CA GLY A 55 -9.32 -3.13 4.92
C GLY A 55 -8.85 -3.69 3.59
N THR A 56 -9.62 -3.51 2.51
CA THR A 56 -9.22 -4.02 1.20
C THR A 56 -8.55 -2.97 0.33
N ALA A 57 -8.55 -1.71 0.75
CA ALA A 57 -7.95 -0.63 -0.02
C ALA A 57 -7.12 0.27 0.87
N LEU A 58 -6.04 0.78 0.29
CA LEU A 58 -5.23 1.84 0.89
C LEU A 58 -5.62 3.14 0.22
N ARG A 59 -5.78 4.20 1.01
CA ARG A 59 -6.16 5.49 0.47
C ARG A 59 -5.25 6.59 1.00
N TRP A 60 -4.87 7.47 0.10
CA TRP A 60 -4.17 8.72 0.42
C TRP A 60 -5.06 9.85 -0.09
N GLU A 61 -5.79 10.46 0.82
CA GLU A 61 -6.78 11.48 0.44
C GLU A 61 -6.14 12.65 -0.27
N SER A 62 -5.03 13.16 0.25
CA SER A 62 -4.38 14.33 -0.32
C SER A 62 -3.78 14.06 -1.69
N LEU A 63 -3.53 12.80 -2.03
CA LEU A 63 -2.95 12.42 -3.30
C LEU A 63 -4.00 11.90 -4.27
N ASP A 64 -5.23 11.74 -3.79
CA ASP A 64 -6.32 11.15 -4.56
C ASP A 64 -5.88 9.80 -5.14
N GLU A 65 -5.32 8.96 -4.27
CA GLU A 65 -4.78 7.67 -4.70
C GLU A 65 -5.39 6.55 -3.89
N ASP A 66 -5.81 5.49 -4.60
CA ASP A 66 -6.34 4.26 -4.01
C ASP A 66 -5.54 3.09 -4.56
N ILE A 67 -5.14 2.19 -3.67
CA ILE A 67 -4.38 1.00 -4.08
C ILE A 67 -5.02 -0.19 -3.39
N SER A 68 -5.29 -1.26 -4.15
CA SER A 68 -5.89 -2.43 -3.54
C SER A 68 -4.86 -3.20 -2.73
N VAL A 69 -5.28 -3.67 -1.55
CA VAL A 69 -4.41 -4.49 -0.71
C VAL A 69 -4.07 -5.79 -1.44
N GLU A 70 -5.06 -6.38 -2.11
CA GLU A 70 -4.81 -7.60 -2.86
C GLU A 70 -3.77 -7.38 -3.96
N GLY A 71 -3.80 -6.23 -4.63
CA GLY A 71 -2.81 -5.92 -5.65
C GLY A 71 -1.41 -5.84 -5.08
N VAL A 72 -1.26 -5.24 -3.91
CA VAL A 72 0.04 -5.15 -3.23
C VAL A 72 0.55 -6.56 -2.87
N VAL A 73 -0.32 -7.38 -2.31
CA VAL A 73 0.05 -8.74 -1.91
C VAL A 73 0.47 -9.55 -3.14
N ALA A 74 -0.20 -9.35 -4.26
CA ALA A 74 0.10 -10.07 -5.49
C ALA A 74 1.29 -9.49 -6.26
N GLY A 75 1.82 -8.36 -5.81
CA GLY A 75 2.98 -7.75 -6.46
C GLY A 75 2.63 -7.00 -7.73
N ARG A 76 1.40 -6.54 -7.86
CA ARG A 76 0.96 -5.78 -9.04
C ARG A 76 1.25 -4.30 -8.84
N PHE A 77 2.43 -3.88 -9.25
CA PHE A 77 2.88 -2.50 -9.09
C PHE A 77 2.88 -1.78 -10.44
N GLN A 78 2.82 -0.45 -10.40
CA GLN A 78 2.77 0.36 -11.61
C GLN A 78 4.14 0.55 -12.24
N LEU A 79 5.17 0.66 -11.42
CA LEU A 79 6.51 0.98 -11.87
C LEU A 79 7.47 -0.14 -11.52
N PRO A 80 8.55 -0.30 -12.29
CA PRO A 80 9.53 -1.35 -11.98
C PRO A 80 10.33 -1.00 -10.73
N PRO A 81 11.03 -1.98 -10.14
CA PRO A 81 11.92 -1.69 -9.03
C PRO A 81 13.01 -0.71 -9.45
N SER A 82 13.52 0.01 -8.43
CA SER A 82 14.61 0.94 -8.67
C SER A 82 15.84 0.20 -9.16
N GLN A 83 16.54 0.81 -10.13
CA GLN A 83 17.79 0.28 -10.66
C GLN A 83 18.92 1.12 -10.12
N ASP A 84 19.79 0.55 -9.31
CA ASP A 84 20.92 1.29 -8.77
C ASP A 84 22.23 0.72 -9.26
#